data_f37a96c48c2bb40587ce02c1bcc4c7fd
#
_entry.id   f37a96c48c2bb40587ce02c1bcc4c7fd
#
_cell.length_a   1.000
_cell.length_b   1.000
_cell.length_c   1.000
_cell.angle_alpha   90.00
_cell.angle_beta   90.00
_cell.angle_gamma   90.00
#
_symmetry.space_group_name_H-M   'P 1'
#
loop_
_entity.id
_entity.type
_entity.pdbx_description
1 polymer ?
#
loop_
_entity_poly.entity_id
_entity_poly.type
_entity_poly.pdbx_seq_one_letter_code
_entity_poly.pdbx_strand_id
1 'polypeptide(L)'
;MKWIDTHIHISAVSPDGTHREHLADDVAAVLNATGDDLRFVVNCCEAVNAYEFVRMKERPEAVLEANQHVRALAQSLPNRVYGSCIVNPHFLDASLRTMDVTIGEWGFVMLGEMVQYLMDYRMNSDAVERLTRKAVEFDVPVHVHISTSNSAQGCFLSGTEELLDFLGLVQRVPEAKYILAHFVGSPRNDPPVVEGYLDIIDRELGGWPANFWAEIIHFHSPGVPMALARIPHDKLMPGTDWVSRPGPPFLPYGIVYQVQSPEQNPFPPSVASYASLLRAAGASEDTVRAIAFDNTAKLLKLST
;
A
#
# COMPACT_ATOMS: atom_id res chain seq x y z
N MET A 1 -8.05 -9.24 18.13
CA MET A 1 -8.75 -9.16 16.81
C MET A 1 -7.78 -9.60 15.73
N LYS A 2 -8.25 -10.13 14.58
CA LYS A 2 -7.38 -10.33 13.40
C LYS A 2 -7.37 -9.04 12.58
N TRP A 3 -6.18 -8.68 12.06
CA TRP A 3 -5.98 -7.46 11.28
C TRP A 3 -4.86 -7.64 10.26
N ILE A 4 -5.10 -7.27 9.01
CA ILE A 4 -4.07 -7.24 7.98
C ILE A 4 -3.93 -5.81 7.47
N ASP A 5 -2.77 -5.22 7.68
CA ASP A 5 -2.41 -3.94 7.09
C ASP A 5 -1.72 -4.18 5.75
N THR A 6 -2.32 -3.67 4.68
CA THR A 6 -1.84 -3.91 3.32
C THR A 6 -0.75 -2.95 2.87
N HIS A 7 -0.42 -1.93 3.69
CA HIS A 7 0.42 -0.84 3.22
C HIS A 7 1.48 -0.43 4.26
N ILE A 8 2.60 -1.14 4.23
CA ILE A 8 3.72 -0.91 5.14
C ILE A 8 5.00 -0.72 4.32
N HIS A 9 5.71 0.36 4.58
CA HIS A 9 7.01 0.66 3.99
C HIS A 9 8.12 0.40 4.99
N ILE A 10 9.04 -0.51 4.66
CA ILE A 10 10.17 -0.85 5.52
C ILE A 10 11.46 -0.85 4.71
N SER A 11 12.40 0.01 5.09
CA SER A 11 13.77 -0.05 4.57
C SER A 11 14.67 -0.82 5.52
N ALA A 12 15.44 -1.75 4.97
CA ALA A 12 16.47 -2.47 5.71
C ALA A 12 17.82 -1.73 5.72
N VAL A 13 17.92 -0.66 4.94
CA VAL A 13 19.17 0.09 4.76
C VAL A 13 18.89 1.57 4.95
N SER A 14 19.69 2.21 5.80
CA SER A 14 19.67 3.66 5.99
C SER A 14 20.17 4.39 4.73
N PRO A 15 19.86 5.70 4.55
CA PRO A 15 20.32 6.46 3.39
C PRO A 15 21.84 6.49 3.20
N ASP A 16 22.61 6.29 4.26
CA ASP A 16 24.08 6.19 4.24
C ASP A 16 24.60 4.79 3.87
N GLY A 17 23.70 3.83 3.61
CA GLY A 17 24.04 2.45 3.27
C GLY A 17 24.23 1.51 4.46
N THR A 18 24.02 1.97 5.69
CA THR A 18 24.12 1.14 6.89
C THR A 18 22.94 0.18 7.02
N HIS A 19 23.19 -1.12 7.19
CA HIS A 19 22.14 -2.11 7.39
C HIS A 19 21.55 -2.05 8.80
N ARG A 20 20.25 -2.28 8.89
CA ARG A 20 19.49 -2.39 10.15
C ARG A 20 19.56 -3.82 10.64
N GLU A 21 20.48 -4.08 11.58
CA GLU A 21 20.79 -5.45 12.06
C GLU A 21 19.61 -6.13 12.78
N HIS A 22 18.72 -5.36 13.42
CA HIS A 22 17.62 -5.88 14.24
C HIS A 22 16.23 -5.65 13.62
N LEU A 23 16.13 -5.45 12.29
CA LEU A 23 14.88 -5.11 11.63
C LEU A 23 13.75 -6.10 11.94
N ALA A 24 14.04 -7.40 11.91
CA ALA A 24 13.02 -8.43 12.19
C ALA A 24 12.51 -8.38 13.63
N ASP A 25 13.41 -8.15 14.59
CA ASP A 25 13.06 -8.03 16.02
C ASP A 25 12.20 -6.77 16.26
N ASP A 26 12.57 -5.66 15.63
CA ASP A 26 11.83 -4.40 15.71
C ASP A 26 10.41 -4.55 15.14
N VAL A 27 10.28 -5.17 13.97
CA VAL A 27 8.96 -5.44 13.35
C VAL A 27 8.16 -6.42 14.18
N ALA A 28 8.78 -7.46 14.74
CA ALA A 28 8.14 -8.40 15.66
C ALA A 28 7.62 -7.69 16.91
N ALA A 29 8.39 -6.76 17.47
CA ALA A 29 7.95 -5.95 18.62
C ALA A 29 6.69 -5.13 18.29
N VAL A 30 6.64 -4.50 17.11
CA VAL A 30 5.44 -3.76 16.65
C VAL A 30 4.25 -4.72 16.49
N LEU A 31 4.43 -5.86 15.81
CA LEU A 31 3.38 -6.85 15.59
C LEU A 31 2.80 -7.42 16.90
N ASN A 32 3.60 -7.46 17.97
CA ASN A 32 3.22 -8.00 19.27
C ASN A 32 2.72 -6.94 20.26
N ALA A 33 2.88 -5.66 19.96
CA ALA A 33 2.59 -4.57 20.89
C ALA A 33 1.12 -4.49 21.32
N THR A 34 0.20 -4.89 20.45
CA THR A 34 -1.26 -4.80 20.72
C THR A 34 -1.87 -6.09 21.29
N GLY A 35 -1.16 -7.20 21.22
CA GLY A 35 -1.71 -8.52 21.57
C GLY A 35 -2.72 -9.07 20.56
N ASP A 36 -2.93 -8.41 19.43
CA ASP A 36 -3.80 -8.82 18.34
C ASP A 36 -3.06 -9.73 17.34
N ASP A 37 -3.81 -10.48 16.49
CA ASP A 37 -3.26 -11.16 15.31
C ASP A 37 -3.08 -10.13 14.19
N LEU A 38 -2.03 -9.32 14.33
CA LEU A 38 -1.63 -8.29 13.38
C LEU A 38 -0.68 -8.85 12.34
N ARG A 39 -0.96 -8.59 11.07
CA ARG A 39 -0.14 -9.01 9.93
C ARG A 39 0.11 -7.83 9.00
N PHE A 40 1.25 -7.84 8.33
CA PHE A 40 1.69 -6.77 7.42
C PHE A 40 1.91 -7.28 5.99
N VAL A 41 1.51 -6.49 5.02
CA VAL A 41 2.05 -6.59 3.66
C VAL A 41 3.05 -5.45 3.48
N VAL A 42 4.29 -5.81 3.14
CA VAL A 42 5.45 -4.93 3.24
C VAL A 42 6.11 -4.77 1.88
N ASN A 43 6.49 -3.54 1.56
CA ASN A 43 7.42 -3.22 0.48
C ASN A 43 8.60 -2.37 0.99
N CYS A 44 9.64 -2.21 0.16
CA CYS A 44 10.85 -1.46 0.52
C CYS A 44 10.81 0.03 0.12
N CYS A 45 9.72 0.52 -0.44
CA CYS A 45 9.60 1.88 -0.93
C CYS A 45 9.24 2.84 0.21
N GLU A 46 10.20 3.17 1.08
CA GLU A 46 9.94 3.98 2.27
C GLU A 46 9.87 5.49 2.00
N ALA A 47 10.71 6.01 1.10
CA ALA A 47 10.78 7.44 0.80
C ALA A 47 11.57 7.71 -0.48
N VAL A 48 11.41 8.89 -1.06
CA VAL A 48 12.09 9.33 -2.29
C VAL A 48 13.61 9.17 -2.24
N ASN A 49 14.19 9.28 -1.06
CA ASN A 49 15.62 9.16 -0.80
C ASN A 49 16.01 7.87 -0.07
N ALA A 50 15.09 6.90 0.03
CA ALA A 50 15.44 5.57 0.54
C ALA A 50 16.52 4.94 -0.33
N TYR A 51 17.48 4.29 0.31
CA TYR A 51 18.66 3.72 -0.35
C TYR A 51 18.29 2.79 -1.50
N GLU A 52 17.38 1.86 -1.26
CA GLU A 52 16.91 0.88 -2.24
C GLU A 52 16.27 1.59 -3.44
N PHE A 53 15.47 2.61 -3.16
CA PHE A 53 14.71 3.33 -4.16
C PHE A 53 15.60 4.13 -5.10
N VAL A 54 16.59 4.85 -4.56
CA VAL A 54 17.57 5.60 -5.36
C VAL A 54 18.32 4.67 -6.30
N ARG A 55 18.77 3.50 -5.81
CA ARG A 55 19.47 2.51 -6.63
C ARG A 55 18.60 1.90 -7.72
N MET A 56 17.32 1.65 -7.44
CA MET A 56 16.36 1.15 -8.43
C MET A 56 16.15 2.13 -9.60
N LYS A 57 16.36 3.43 -9.41
CA LYS A 57 16.30 4.42 -10.49
C LYS A 57 17.53 4.39 -11.40
N GLU A 58 18.65 3.93 -10.89
CA GLU A 58 19.94 4.00 -11.55
C GLU A 58 20.34 2.71 -12.25
N ARG A 59 19.92 1.55 -11.73
CA ARG A 59 20.42 0.25 -12.15
C ARG A 59 19.34 -0.82 -12.24
N PRO A 60 19.23 -1.55 -13.36
CA PRO A 60 18.21 -2.60 -13.53
C PRO A 60 18.36 -3.77 -12.54
N GLU A 61 19.58 -4.14 -12.15
CA GLU A 61 19.81 -5.20 -11.15
C GLU A 61 19.32 -4.84 -9.75
N ALA A 62 19.32 -3.55 -9.41
CA ALA A 62 18.84 -3.07 -8.12
C ALA A 62 17.33 -3.28 -7.92
N VAL A 63 16.57 -3.53 -8.98
CA VAL A 63 15.13 -3.83 -8.88
C VAL A 63 14.89 -5.12 -8.10
N LEU A 64 15.65 -6.17 -8.36
CA LEU A 64 15.56 -7.42 -7.58
C LEU A 64 16.22 -7.27 -6.20
N GLU A 65 17.37 -6.61 -6.13
CA GLU A 65 18.11 -6.39 -4.87
C GLU A 65 17.23 -5.72 -3.81
N ALA A 66 16.45 -4.71 -4.19
CA ALA A 66 15.55 -4.00 -3.28
C ALA A 66 14.50 -4.93 -2.63
N ASN A 67 13.98 -5.89 -3.38
CA ASN A 67 12.99 -6.84 -2.87
C ASN A 67 13.58 -7.94 -1.98
N GLN A 68 14.90 -8.15 -1.98
CA GLN A 68 15.56 -9.17 -1.15
C GLN A 68 15.41 -8.91 0.34
N HIS A 69 15.40 -7.63 0.75
CA HIS A 69 15.21 -7.24 2.15
C HIS A 69 13.81 -7.59 2.65
N VAL A 70 12.80 -7.36 1.81
CA VAL A 70 11.41 -7.75 2.10
C VAL A 70 11.28 -9.26 2.22
N ARG A 71 11.94 -10.03 1.34
CA ARG A 71 12.00 -11.49 1.43
C ARG A 71 12.60 -11.95 2.74
N ALA A 72 13.75 -11.41 3.12
CA ALA A 72 14.42 -11.78 4.37
C ALA A 72 13.54 -11.54 5.59
N LEU A 73 12.84 -10.39 5.64
CA LEU A 73 11.91 -10.06 6.69
C LEU A 73 10.70 -11.02 6.72
N ALA A 74 10.09 -11.31 5.57
CA ALA A 74 8.97 -12.24 5.47
C ALA A 74 9.36 -13.67 5.89
N GLN A 75 10.58 -14.12 5.58
CA GLN A 75 11.11 -15.40 6.02
C GLN A 75 11.37 -15.45 7.54
N SER A 76 11.78 -14.34 8.14
CA SER A 76 11.99 -14.25 9.59
C SER A 76 10.68 -14.20 10.38
N LEU A 77 9.58 -13.73 9.77
CA LEU A 77 8.26 -13.55 10.39
C LEU A 77 7.15 -14.25 9.57
N PRO A 78 7.24 -15.58 9.39
CA PRO A 78 6.32 -16.32 8.54
C PRO A 78 4.87 -16.21 9.03
N ASN A 79 3.93 -16.09 8.10
CA ASN A 79 2.49 -15.87 8.35
C ASN A 79 2.14 -14.56 9.07
N ARG A 80 3.10 -13.71 9.35
CA ARG A 80 2.92 -12.39 9.96
C ARG A 80 3.30 -11.25 9.01
N VAL A 81 4.28 -11.49 8.15
CA VAL A 81 4.75 -10.54 7.14
C VAL A 81 4.71 -11.19 5.77
N TYR A 82 4.14 -10.49 4.81
CA TYR A 82 4.04 -10.87 3.41
C TYR A 82 4.72 -9.81 2.55
N GLY A 83 5.34 -10.21 1.46
CA GLY A 83 6.02 -9.28 0.56
C GLY A 83 5.10 -8.71 -0.51
N SER A 84 5.31 -7.44 -0.84
CA SER A 84 4.83 -6.80 -2.05
C SER A 84 5.99 -6.47 -2.97
N CYS A 85 5.84 -6.75 -4.27
CA CYS A 85 6.89 -6.60 -5.27
C CYS A 85 6.99 -5.16 -5.76
N ILE A 86 8.13 -4.50 -5.52
CA ILE A 86 8.44 -3.20 -6.12
C ILE A 86 9.18 -3.41 -7.44
N VAL A 87 8.82 -2.60 -8.44
CA VAL A 87 9.40 -2.63 -9.79
C VAL A 87 9.71 -1.22 -10.29
N ASN A 88 10.53 -1.11 -11.33
CA ASN A 88 10.77 0.14 -12.04
C ASN A 88 10.38 -0.01 -13.52
N PRO A 89 9.31 0.65 -14.00
CA PRO A 89 8.86 0.55 -15.39
C PRO A 89 9.90 0.97 -16.44
N HIS A 90 10.87 1.83 -16.08
CA HIS A 90 11.96 2.19 -16.99
C HIS A 90 12.93 1.04 -17.26
N PHE A 91 13.00 0.05 -16.36
CA PHE A 91 13.78 -1.18 -16.52
C PHE A 91 12.85 -2.38 -16.70
N LEU A 92 11.99 -2.32 -17.71
CA LEU A 92 10.87 -3.25 -17.90
C LEU A 92 11.30 -4.72 -17.85
N ASP A 93 12.35 -5.11 -18.60
CA ASP A 93 12.79 -6.52 -18.63
C ASP A 93 13.35 -6.99 -17.29
N ALA A 94 14.05 -6.13 -16.56
CA ALA A 94 14.50 -6.43 -15.19
C ALA A 94 13.31 -6.55 -14.23
N SER A 95 12.33 -5.67 -14.36
CA SER A 95 11.10 -5.67 -13.56
C SER A 95 10.27 -6.92 -13.80
N LEU A 96 10.09 -7.35 -15.04
CA LEU A 96 9.38 -8.60 -15.37
C LEU A 96 10.08 -9.82 -14.77
N ARG A 97 11.43 -9.91 -14.90
CA ARG A 97 12.21 -10.98 -14.24
C ARG A 97 12.12 -10.91 -12.72
N THR A 98 12.11 -9.69 -12.15
CA THR A 98 11.91 -9.50 -10.70
C THR A 98 10.55 -10.05 -10.27
N MET A 99 9.48 -9.82 -11.02
CA MET A 99 8.16 -10.39 -10.71
C MET A 99 8.16 -11.91 -10.81
N ASP A 100 8.84 -12.51 -11.81
CA ASP A 100 8.97 -13.98 -11.89
C ASP A 100 9.60 -14.56 -10.60
N VAL A 101 10.63 -13.91 -10.09
CA VAL A 101 11.32 -14.35 -8.87
C VAL A 101 10.50 -14.02 -7.61
N THR A 102 10.05 -12.78 -7.45
CA THR A 102 9.43 -12.33 -6.18
C THR A 102 8.02 -12.90 -6.00
N ILE A 103 7.19 -12.84 -7.03
CA ILE A 103 5.82 -13.34 -6.98
C ILE A 103 5.82 -14.84 -7.27
N GLY A 104 6.50 -15.26 -8.36
CA GLY A 104 6.48 -16.65 -8.81
C GLY A 104 7.21 -17.62 -7.88
N GLU A 105 8.40 -17.26 -7.37
CA GLU A 105 9.21 -18.16 -6.56
C GLU A 105 9.14 -17.85 -5.05
N TRP A 106 9.11 -16.56 -4.65
CA TRP A 106 9.13 -16.17 -3.24
C TRP A 106 7.74 -16.03 -2.63
N GLY A 107 6.69 -16.03 -3.46
CA GLY A 107 5.30 -15.95 -3.02
C GLY A 107 4.88 -14.57 -2.52
N PHE A 108 5.44 -13.50 -3.09
CA PHE A 108 4.94 -12.15 -2.83
C PHE A 108 3.49 -12.03 -3.30
N VAL A 109 2.67 -11.29 -2.57
CA VAL A 109 1.21 -11.37 -2.68
C VAL A 109 0.58 -10.26 -3.53
N MET A 110 1.35 -9.24 -3.91
CA MET A 110 0.91 -8.15 -4.77
C MET A 110 2.06 -7.47 -5.49
N LEU A 111 1.75 -6.70 -6.53
CA LEU A 111 2.65 -5.79 -7.23
C LEU A 111 2.44 -4.37 -6.70
N GLY A 112 3.50 -3.70 -6.25
CA GLY A 112 3.44 -2.29 -5.80
C GLY A 112 3.91 -2.11 -4.34
N GLU A 113 3.78 -0.95 -3.78
CA GLU A 113 3.01 0.21 -4.31
C GLU A 113 3.65 0.78 -5.58
N MET A 114 2.81 1.01 -6.60
CA MET A 114 3.21 1.64 -7.86
C MET A 114 3.10 3.16 -7.69
N VAL A 115 4.24 3.83 -7.44
CA VAL A 115 4.31 5.27 -7.12
C VAL A 115 4.92 6.03 -8.28
N GLN A 116 4.08 6.52 -9.20
CA GLN A 116 4.53 7.10 -10.46
C GLN A 116 5.41 8.34 -10.28
N TYR A 117 5.15 9.21 -9.32
CA TYR A 117 5.94 10.42 -9.12
C TYR A 117 7.35 10.15 -8.57
N LEU A 118 7.53 9.03 -7.85
CA LEU A 118 8.84 8.70 -7.31
C LEU A 118 9.82 8.23 -8.39
N MET A 119 9.33 7.60 -9.45
CA MET A 119 10.15 7.05 -10.54
C MET A 119 9.93 7.76 -11.88
N ASP A 120 9.10 8.80 -11.92
CA ASP A 120 8.85 9.61 -13.11
C ASP A 120 8.31 8.79 -14.30
N TYR A 121 7.23 8.02 -14.07
CA TYR A 121 6.52 7.29 -15.12
C TYR A 121 5.01 7.60 -15.11
N ARG A 122 4.33 7.22 -16.17
CA ARG A 122 2.86 7.31 -16.27
C ARG A 122 2.25 5.94 -16.02
N MET A 123 1.16 5.90 -15.20
CA MET A 123 0.42 4.66 -14.98
C MET A 123 -0.15 4.10 -16.29
N ASN A 124 -0.62 4.98 -17.18
CA ASN A 124 -1.11 4.60 -18.51
C ASN A 124 0.00 4.45 -19.56
N SER A 125 1.16 3.93 -19.18
CA SER A 125 2.26 3.64 -20.11
C SER A 125 2.27 2.16 -20.53
N ASP A 126 2.88 1.87 -21.70
CA ASP A 126 3.01 0.49 -22.20
C ASP A 126 3.82 -0.39 -21.25
N ALA A 127 4.81 0.17 -20.58
CA ALA A 127 5.61 -0.57 -19.60
C ALA A 127 4.75 -1.00 -18.39
N VAL A 128 3.95 -0.08 -17.84
CA VAL A 128 3.06 -0.39 -16.71
C VAL A 128 1.95 -1.35 -17.13
N GLU A 129 1.40 -1.23 -18.36
CA GLU A 129 0.46 -2.21 -18.89
C GLU A 129 1.06 -3.63 -18.90
N ARG A 130 2.29 -3.79 -19.40
CA ARG A 130 2.97 -5.09 -19.44
C ARG A 130 3.20 -5.66 -18.05
N LEU A 131 3.61 -4.84 -17.08
CA LEU A 131 3.76 -5.24 -15.68
C LEU A 131 2.41 -5.65 -15.07
N THR A 132 1.36 -4.88 -15.35
CA THR A 132 0.00 -5.19 -14.88
C THR A 132 -0.52 -6.50 -15.47
N ARG A 133 -0.33 -6.75 -16.76
CA ARG A 133 -0.69 -8.04 -17.40
C ARG A 133 0.09 -9.20 -16.76
N LYS A 134 1.36 -8.99 -16.41
CA LYS A 134 2.15 -9.98 -15.67
C LYS A 134 1.59 -10.25 -14.26
N ALA A 135 1.08 -9.23 -13.57
CA ALA A 135 0.38 -9.41 -12.29
C ALA A 135 -0.93 -10.24 -12.46
N VAL A 136 -1.66 -10.03 -13.57
CA VAL A 136 -2.83 -10.86 -13.93
C VAL A 136 -2.43 -12.34 -14.14
N GLU A 137 -1.32 -12.62 -14.83
CA GLU A 137 -0.82 -13.99 -15.00
C GLU A 137 -0.55 -14.71 -13.67
N PHE A 138 -0.04 -13.98 -12.69
CA PHE A 138 0.17 -14.48 -11.32
C PHE A 138 -1.08 -14.46 -10.45
N ASP A 139 -2.17 -13.86 -10.94
CA ASP A 139 -3.41 -13.66 -10.18
C ASP A 139 -3.20 -12.90 -8.85
N VAL A 140 -2.33 -11.87 -8.87
CA VAL A 140 -2.10 -10.95 -7.76
C VAL A 140 -2.61 -9.55 -8.09
N PRO A 141 -3.03 -8.74 -7.08
CA PRO A 141 -3.46 -7.37 -7.34
C PRO A 141 -2.28 -6.43 -7.58
N VAL A 142 -2.59 -5.32 -8.24
CA VAL A 142 -1.70 -4.16 -8.41
C VAL A 142 -2.08 -3.09 -7.42
N HIS A 143 -1.17 -2.70 -6.55
CA HIS A 143 -1.32 -1.65 -5.55
C HIS A 143 -0.85 -0.33 -6.14
N VAL A 144 -1.74 0.66 -6.23
CA VAL A 144 -1.56 1.88 -7.00
C VAL A 144 -1.68 3.11 -6.12
N HIS A 145 -0.66 3.94 -6.13
CA HIS A 145 -0.67 5.23 -5.44
C HIS A 145 -1.69 6.18 -6.06
N ILE A 146 -2.62 6.67 -5.25
CA ILE A 146 -3.59 7.71 -5.63
C ILE A 146 -3.65 8.77 -4.52
N SER A 147 -3.10 9.95 -4.74
CA SER A 147 -3.06 10.98 -3.72
C SER A 147 -2.95 12.41 -4.28
N THR A 148 -3.53 13.36 -3.55
CA THR A 148 -3.35 14.79 -3.80
C THR A 148 -2.02 15.33 -3.26
N SER A 149 -1.24 14.55 -2.51
CA SER A 149 0.02 15.00 -1.91
C SER A 149 1.14 15.26 -2.92
N ASN A 150 1.02 14.70 -4.09
CA ASN A 150 2.05 14.68 -5.13
C ASN A 150 2.51 16.08 -5.57
N SER A 151 1.57 17.04 -5.68
CA SER A 151 1.90 18.41 -6.08
C SER A 151 2.90 19.11 -5.15
N ALA A 152 2.89 18.76 -3.86
CA ALA A 152 3.83 19.29 -2.87
C ALA A 152 5.24 18.69 -3.01
N GLN A 153 5.38 17.59 -3.72
CA GLN A 153 6.64 16.86 -3.94
C GLN A 153 7.20 17.07 -5.35
N GLY A 154 6.62 18.00 -6.13
CA GLY A 154 7.05 18.29 -7.48
C GLY A 154 6.59 17.28 -8.52
N CYS A 155 5.55 16.50 -8.22
CA CYS A 155 4.97 15.56 -9.17
C CYS A 155 4.36 16.29 -10.36
N PHE A 156 4.51 15.72 -11.54
CA PHE A 156 3.98 16.25 -12.80
C PHE A 156 2.47 16.07 -12.99
N LEU A 157 1.82 15.30 -12.10
CA LEU A 157 0.36 15.10 -12.09
C LEU A 157 -0.25 15.57 -10.76
N SER A 158 -1.42 16.16 -10.82
CA SER A 158 -2.29 16.37 -9.65
C SER A 158 -3.05 15.09 -9.30
N GLY A 159 -3.65 15.02 -8.11
CA GLY A 159 -4.41 13.85 -7.69
C GLY A 159 -5.51 13.42 -8.67
N THR A 160 -6.26 14.37 -9.26
CA THR A 160 -7.27 14.08 -10.28
C THR A 160 -6.65 13.56 -11.58
N GLU A 161 -5.58 14.17 -12.04
CA GLU A 161 -4.87 13.74 -13.26
C GLU A 161 -4.23 12.37 -13.05
N GLU A 162 -3.70 12.11 -11.86
CA GLU A 162 -3.15 10.81 -11.49
C GLU A 162 -4.23 9.72 -11.52
N LEU A 163 -5.41 10.00 -10.96
CA LEU A 163 -6.54 9.09 -11.03
C LEU A 163 -6.96 8.82 -12.47
N LEU A 164 -7.10 9.86 -13.31
CA LEU A 164 -7.48 9.70 -14.71
C LEU A 164 -6.43 8.93 -15.51
N ASP A 165 -5.14 9.16 -15.25
CA ASP A 165 -4.07 8.39 -15.87
C ASP A 165 -4.15 6.90 -15.47
N PHE A 166 -4.40 6.62 -14.19
CA PHE A 166 -4.64 5.25 -13.72
C PHE A 166 -5.88 4.62 -14.37
N LEU A 167 -7.01 5.35 -14.48
CA LEU A 167 -8.21 4.82 -15.14
C LEU A 167 -7.95 4.48 -16.62
N GLY A 168 -7.04 5.20 -17.29
CA GLY A 168 -6.56 4.83 -18.62
C GLY A 168 -5.89 3.44 -18.63
N LEU A 169 -5.09 3.09 -17.62
CA LEU A 169 -4.54 1.74 -17.46
C LEU A 169 -5.64 0.70 -17.24
N VAL A 170 -6.63 1.02 -16.40
CA VAL A 170 -7.77 0.12 -16.12
C VAL A 170 -8.53 -0.23 -17.39
N GLN A 171 -8.73 0.74 -18.31
CA GLN A 171 -9.36 0.48 -19.60
C GLN A 171 -8.52 -0.45 -20.50
N ARG A 172 -7.19 -0.41 -20.37
CA ARG A 172 -6.27 -1.29 -21.12
C ARG A 172 -6.16 -2.69 -20.52
N VAL A 173 -6.30 -2.83 -19.19
CA VAL A 173 -6.19 -4.11 -18.48
C VAL A 173 -7.36 -4.26 -17.48
N PRO A 174 -8.60 -4.38 -18.00
CA PRO A 174 -9.80 -4.42 -17.15
C PRO A 174 -9.92 -5.69 -16.29
N GLU A 175 -9.19 -6.74 -16.63
CA GLU A 175 -9.15 -8.01 -15.89
C GLU A 175 -8.26 -7.96 -14.64
N ALA A 176 -7.39 -6.96 -14.51
CA ALA A 176 -6.52 -6.83 -13.34
C ALA A 176 -7.29 -6.41 -12.09
N LYS A 177 -6.81 -6.85 -10.94
CA LYS A 177 -7.28 -6.43 -9.61
C LYS A 177 -6.46 -5.23 -9.16
N TYR A 178 -7.12 -4.18 -8.69
CA TYR A 178 -6.44 -2.95 -8.28
C TYR A 178 -6.75 -2.59 -6.84
N ILE A 179 -5.73 -2.29 -6.06
CA ILE A 179 -5.84 -1.71 -4.72
C ILE A 179 -5.46 -0.22 -4.84
N LEU A 180 -6.39 0.67 -4.51
CA LEU A 180 -6.15 2.10 -4.50
C LEU A 180 -5.56 2.48 -3.14
N ALA A 181 -4.26 2.73 -3.12
CA ALA A 181 -3.51 3.07 -1.92
C ALA A 181 -4.03 4.37 -1.31
N HIS A 182 -4.12 4.39 0.04
CA HIS A 182 -4.52 5.55 0.86
C HIS A 182 -5.68 6.38 0.25
N PHE A 183 -6.61 5.72 -0.43
CA PHE A 183 -7.75 6.35 -1.10
C PHE A 183 -8.65 7.11 -0.12
N VAL A 184 -8.83 6.58 1.10
CA VAL A 184 -9.67 7.17 2.13
C VAL A 184 -8.83 7.60 3.32
N GLY A 185 -8.82 8.90 3.62
CA GLY A 185 -8.25 9.43 4.84
C GLY A 185 -6.81 9.88 4.77
N SER A 186 -6.19 9.97 3.59
CA SER A 186 -4.94 10.73 3.49
C SER A 186 -5.17 12.14 4.04
N PRO A 187 -4.18 12.78 4.70
CA PRO A 187 -4.37 14.13 5.27
C PRO A 187 -4.85 15.19 4.29
N ARG A 188 -4.68 14.93 3.00
CA ARG A 188 -5.16 15.80 1.92
C ARG A 188 -6.37 15.25 1.16
N ASN A 189 -6.77 14.00 1.47
CA ASN A 189 -7.97 13.37 0.95
C ASN A 189 -9.11 13.55 1.95
N ASP A 190 -9.43 14.81 2.25
CA ASP A 190 -10.62 15.14 3.03
C ASP A 190 -11.91 14.77 2.26
N PRO A 191 -13.11 14.83 2.87
CA PRO A 191 -14.33 14.37 2.25
C PRO A 191 -14.58 14.90 0.83
N PRO A 192 -14.37 16.18 0.50
CA PRO A 192 -14.56 16.69 -0.86
C PRO A 192 -13.66 16.04 -1.90
N VAL A 193 -12.42 15.67 -1.53
CA VAL A 193 -11.48 15.00 -2.45
C VAL A 193 -11.92 13.56 -2.69
N VAL A 194 -12.25 12.81 -1.63
CA VAL A 194 -12.76 11.44 -1.74
C VAL A 194 -14.05 11.41 -2.56
N GLU A 195 -14.98 12.35 -2.32
CA GLU A 195 -16.21 12.49 -3.10
C GLU A 195 -15.90 12.74 -4.57
N GLY A 196 -15.01 13.68 -4.87
CA GLY A 196 -14.60 13.98 -6.25
C GLY A 196 -13.97 12.78 -6.96
N TYR A 197 -13.18 11.98 -6.27
CA TYR A 197 -12.62 10.74 -6.83
C TYR A 197 -13.70 9.69 -7.10
N LEU A 198 -14.63 9.50 -6.17
CA LEU A 198 -15.77 8.61 -6.37
C LEU A 198 -16.65 9.04 -7.54
N ASP A 199 -16.89 10.35 -7.69
CA ASP A 199 -17.67 10.90 -8.80
C ASP A 199 -16.96 10.72 -10.16
N ILE A 200 -15.62 10.80 -10.19
CA ILE A 200 -14.83 10.49 -11.38
C ILE A 200 -14.96 9.01 -11.73
N ILE A 201 -14.80 8.12 -10.75
CA ILE A 201 -14.92 6.66 -10.95
C ILE A 201 -16.34 6.32 -11.46
N ASP A 202 -17.37 6.87 -10.85
CA ASP A 202 -18.76 6.68 -11.28
C ASP A 202 -18.97 7.15 -12.72
N ARG A 203 -18.43 8.30 -13.09
CA ARG A 203 -18.56 8.86 -14.44
C ARG A 203 -17.80 8.03 -15.49
N GLU A 204 -16.56 7.64 -15.20
CA GLU A 204 -15.68 6.98 -16.18
C GLU A 204 -15.96 5.48 -16.30
N LEU A 205 -16.43 4.84 -15.21
CA LEU A 205 -16.59 3.38 -15.14
C LEU A 205 -18.02 2.92 -14.84
N GLY A 206 -18.95 3.86 -14.58
CA GLY A 206 -20.36 3.54 -14.31
C GLY A 206 -20.64 3.01 -12.90
N GLY A 207 -19.77 3.29 -11.95
CA GLY A 207 -19.85 2.88 -10.56
C GLY A 207 -18.53 2.26 -10.05
N TRP A 208 -18.51 1.83 -8.79
CA TRP A 208 -17.33 1.17 -8.21
C TRP A 208 -17.09 -0.20 -8.85
N PRO A 209 -15.95 -0.43 -9.52
CA PRO A 209 -15.71 -1.68 -10.24
C PRO A 209 -15.51 -2.87 -9.30
N ALA A 210 -15.96 -4.05 -9.74
CA ALA A 210 -15.82 -5.29 -8.96
C ALA A 210 -14.36 -5.69 -8.68
N ASN A 211 -13.42 -5.21 -9.49
CA ASN A 211 -11.99 -5.48 -9.40
C ASN A 211 -11.20 -4.36 -8.71
N PHE A 212 -11.87 -3.40 -8.05
CA PHE A 212 -11.24 -2.35 -7.24
C PHE A 212 -11.40 -2.62 -5.76
N TRP A 213 -10.33 -2.33 -5.01
CA TRP A 213 -10.30 -2.24 -3.54
C TRP A 213 -9.73 -0.89 -3.14
N ALA A 214 -10.21 -0.33 -2.03
CA ALA A 214 -9.73 0.96 -1.51
C ALA A 214 -9.17 0.78 -0.09
N GLU A 215 -8.01 1.36 0.14
CA GLU A 215 -7.43 1.43 1.47
C GLU A 215 -8.00 2.58 2.29
N ILE A 216 -8.22 2.30 3.56
CA ILE A 216 -8.47 3.29 4.59
C ILE A 216 -7.15 3.49 5.34
N ILE A 217 -6.58 4.68 5.17
CA ILE A 217 -5.31 5.05 5.81
C ILE A 217 -5.54 5.68 7.19
N HIS A 218 -6.51 6.58 7.30
CA HIS A 218 -6.88 7.27 8.53
C HIS A 218 -8.33 6.99 8.92
N PHE A 219 -8.49 6.17 9.93
CA PHE A 219 -9.80 5.78 10.42
C PHE A 219 -10.56 6.93 11.14
N HIS A 220 -9.89 8.01 11.52
CA HIS A 220 -10.51 9.25 12.00
C HIS A 220 -11.04 10.14 10.88
N SER A 221 -10.70 9.87 9.63
CA SER A 221 -11.10 10.74 8.53
C SER A 221 -12.61 10.87 8.43
N PRO A 222 -13.14 12.08 8.25
CA PRO A 222 -14.55 12.27 7.93
C PRO A 222 -14.92 11.69 6.56
N GLY A 223 -13.97 11.28 5.72
CA GLY A 223 -14.21 10.51 4.49
C GLY A 223 -14.61 9.04 4.74
N VAL A 224 -14.38 8.48 5.93
CA VAL A 224 -14.70 7.08 6.23
C VAL A 224 -16.22 6.80 6.15
N PRO A 225 -17.12 7.59 6.75
CA PRO A 225 -18.56 7.40 6.58
C PRO A 225 -19.01 7.46 5.11
N MET A 226 -18.42 8.34 4.32
CA MET A 226 -18.70 8.46 2.88
C MET A 226 -18.25 7.20 2.13
N ALA A 227 -17.05 6.71 2.40
CA ALA A 227 -16.54 5.46 1.81
C ALA A 227 -17.45 4.27 2.17
N LEU A 228 -17.88 4.15 3.43
CA LEU A 228 -18.84 3.13 3.87
C LEU A 228 -20.20 3.25 3.15
N ALA A 229 -20.61 4.43 2.75
CA ALA A 229 -21.87 4.65 2.04
C ALA A 229 -21.79 4.38 0.52
N ARG A 230 -20.62 4.56 -0.10
CA ARG A 230 -20.49 4.54 -1.58
C ARG A 230 -19.64 3.38 -2.10
N ILE A 231 -18.75 2.79 -1.30
CA ILE A 231 -17.91 1.66 -1.68
C ILE A 231 -18.48 0.38 -1.08
N PRO A 232 -18.62 -0.71 -1.84
CA PRO A 232 -19.03 -2.00 -1.27
C PRO A 232 -18.09 -2.40 -0.14
N HIS A 233 -18.65 -2.85 1.00
CA HIS A 233 -17.85 -3.11 2.21
C HIS A 233 -16.81 -4.22 2.02
N ASP A 234 -17.04 -5.15 1.09
CA ASP A 234 -16.09 -6.19 0.70
C ASP A 234 -14.93 -5.68 -0.17
N LYS A 235 -14.92 -4.38 -0.46
CA LYS A 235 -13.89 -3.67 -1.24
C LYS A 235 -13.07 -2.68 -0.41
N LEU A 236 -13.31 -2.60 0.89
CA LEU A 236 -12.56 -1.75 1.80
C LEU A 236 -11.54 -2.59 2.58
N MET A 237 -10.38 -2.04 2.85
CA MET A 237 -9.31 -2.69 3.60
C MET A 237 -8.44 -1.68 4.35
N PRO A 238 -7.70 -2.09 5.39
CA PRO A 238 -6.72 -1.23 6.04
C PRO A 238 -5.46 -1.12 5.19
N GLY A 239 -4.91 0.08 5.09
CA GLY A 239 -3.61 0.32 4.51
C GLY A 239 -3.05 1.59 5.15
N THR A 240 -2.26 1.45 6.24
CA THR A 240 -1.90 2.61 7.06
C THR A 240 -0.79 3.47 6.50
N ASP A 241 -0.12 3.02 5.45
CA ASP A 241 1.05 3.70 4.88
C ASP A 241 2.12 3.98 5.97
N TRP A 242 2.25 3.01 6.92
CA TRP A 242 3.22 3.15 7.97
C TRP A 242 4.63 3.02 7.42
N VAL A 243 5.45 4.02 7.74
CA VAL A 243 6.82 4.11 7.28
C VAL A 243 7.77 3.86 8.45
N SER A 244 8.52 2.76 8.41
CA SER A 244 9.58 2.52 9.37
C SER A 244 10.80 3.37 9.00
N ARG A 245 10.92 4.55 9.59
CA ARG A 245 12.08 5.40 9.33
C ARG A 245 13.37 4.72 9.79
N PRO A 246 14.48 4.85 9.03
CA PRO A 246 15.77 4.33 9.46
C PRO A 246 16.18 4.90 10.81
N GLY A 247 16.55 4.03 11.72
CA GLY A 247 17.04 4.39 13.05
C GLY A 247 16.07 4.05 14.19
N PRO A 248 16.59 3.70 15.39
CA PRO A 248 15.77 3.52 16.57
C PRO A 248 15.35 4.88 17.17
N PRO A 249 14.22 4.96 17.94
CA PRO A 249 13.29 3.87 18.11
C PRO A 249 12.30 3.77 16.96
N PHE A 250 11.81 2.54 16.65
CA PHE A 250 10.60 2.38 15.86
C PHE A 250 9.48 3.15 16.52
N LEU A 251 8.81 3.98 15.74
CA LEU A 251 7.60 4.64 16.22
C LEU A 251 6.51 3.58 16.46
N PRO A 252 5.64 3.78 17.46
CA PRO A 252 4.51 2.89 17.67
C PRO A 252 3.73 2.69 16.38
N TYR A 253 3.19 1.48 16.18
CA TYR A 253 2.33 1.19 15.05
C TYR A 253 1.17 2.19 14.97
N GLY A 254 1.04 2.79 13.83
CA GLY A 254 0.10 3.84 13.50
C GLY A 254 0.74 4.76 12.48
N ILE A 255 -0.05 5.47 11.72
CA ILE A 255 0.45 6.30 10.64
C ILE A 255 1.37 7.38 11.17
N VAL A 256 2.54 7.42 10.61
CA VAL A 256 3.55 8.45 10.85
C VAL A 256 3.61 9.38 9.64
N TYR A 257 2.48 9.94 9.25
CA TYR A 257 2.51 10.92 8.18
C TYR A 257 3.02 12.26 8.73
N GLN A 258 4.28 12.58 8.43
CA GLN A 258 4.95 13.85 8.84
C GLN A 258 4.99 14.10 10.35
N VAL A 259 4.82 13.09 11.17
CA VAL A 259 4.85 13.23 12.63
C VAL A 259 6.29 13.15 13.12
N GLN A 260 6.71 14.15 13.85
CA GLN A 260 8.07 14.23 14.40
C GLN A 260 8.18 13.61 15.79
N SER A 261 7.07 13.39 16.48
CA SER A 261 7.03 12.77 17.79
C SER A 261 5.73 11.99 18.01
N PRO A 262 5.70 11.00 18.96
CA PRO A 262 4.49 10.27 19.30
C PRO A 262 3.33 11.16 19.77
N GLU A 263 3.63 12.28 20.44
CA GLU A 263 2.62 13.22 20.92
C GLU A 263 1.92 13.96 19.77
N GLN A 264 2.57 14.06 18.64
CA GLN A 264 2.02 14.67 17.42
C GLN A 264 1.26 13.67 16.56
N ASN A 265 1.32 12.37 16.89
CA ASN A 265 0.57 11.36 16.18
C ASN A 265 -0.91 11.40 16.63
N PRO A 266 -1.85 11.94 15.82
CA PRO A 266 -3.25 12.03 16.20
C PRO A 266 -3.97 10.68 16.13
N PHE A 267 -3.29 9.61 15.72
CA PHE A 267 -3.90 8.31 15.44
C PHE A 267 -3.64 7.34 16.57
N PRO A 268 -4.68 6.63 17.02
CA PRO A 268 -4.52 5.60 18.01
C PRO A 268 -3.68 4.45 17.45
N PRO A 269 -2.54 4.10 18.06
CA PRO A 269 -1.65 3.08 17.56
C PRO A 269 -2.13 1.67 17.96
N SER A 270 -3.40 1.36 17.77
CA SER A 270 -3.92 0.04 18.13
C SER A 270 -5.06 -0.39 17.22
N VAL A 271 -5.11 -1.69 16.93
CA VAL A 271 -6.17 -2.35 16.16
C VAL A 271 -7.54 -2.13 16.81
N ALA A 272 -7.62 -2.20 18.13
CA ALA A 272 -8.87 -1.98 18.87
C ALA A 272 -9.41 -0.56 18.65
N SER A 273 -8.53 0.43 18.60
CA SER A 273 -8.90 1.82 18.34
C SER A 273 -9.41 2.00 16.91
N TYR A 274 -8.76 1.41 15.91
CA TYR A 274 -9.21 1.45 14.52
C TYR A 274 -10.59 0.80 14.36
N ALA A 275 -10.81 -0.36 14.97
CA ALA A 275 -12.12 -1.01 14.99
C ALA A 275 -13.20 -0.13 15.65
N SER A 276 -12.86 0.57 16.74
CA SER A 276 -13.79 1.50 17.40
C SER A 276 -14.15 2.69 16.51
N LEU A 277 -13.21 3.20 15.73
CA LEU A 277 -13.45 4.28 14.78
C LEU A 277 -14.35 3.85 13.62
N LEU A 278 -14.16 2.64 13.08
CA LEU A 278 -15.08 2.08 12.07
C LEU A 278 -16.51 1.96 12.61
N ARG A 279 -16.68 1.49 13.86
CA ARG A 279 -18.01 1.44 14.52
C ARG A 279 -18.61 2.83 14.68
N ALA A 280 -17.81 3.80 15.11
CA ALA A 280 -18.25 5.19 15.25
C ALA A 280 -18.65 5.81 13.89
N ALA A 281 -18.03 5.37 12.80
CA ALA A 281 -18.39 5.76 11.43
C ALA A 281 -19.63 5.01 10.88
N GLY A 282 -20.23 4.10 11.67
CA GLY A 282 -21.46 3.38 11.30
C GLY A 282 -21.27 1.96 10.79
N ALA A 283 -20.04 1.41 10.83
CA ALA A 283 -19.79 0.04 10.42
C ALA A 283 -20.37 -0.97 11.41
N SER A 284 -21.04 -2.00 10.90
CA SER A 284 -21.47 -3.16 11.68
C SER A 284 -20.28 -4.03 12.11
N GLU A 285 -20.45 -4.92 13.10
CA GLU A 285 -19.38 -5.86 13.52
C GLU A 285 -18.91 -6.73 12.35
N ASP A 286 -19.80 -7.16 11.47
CA ASP A 286 -19.46 -7.93 10.28
C ASP A 286 -18.64 -7.09 9.29
N THR A 287 -19.01 -5.83 9.11
CA THR A 287 -18.25 -4.88 8.28
C THR A 287 -16.87 -4.60 8.87
N VAL A 288 -16.78 -4.39 10.19
CA VAL A 288 -15.48 -4.20 10.87
C VAL A 288 -14.57 -5.41 10.66
N ARG A 289 -15.10 -6.63 10.84
CA ARG A 289 -14.35 -7.87 10.64
C ARG A 289 -13.91 -8.05 9.18
N ALA A 290 -14.84 -7.79 8.24
CA ALA A 290 -14.55 -7.87 6.82
C ALA A 290 -13.43 -6.92 6.43
N ILE A 291 -13.51 -5.63 6.81
CA ILE A 291 -12.47 -4.63 6.53
C ILE A 291 -11.15 -5.01 7.21
N ALA A 292 -11.19 -5.38 8.49
CA ALA A 292 -10.00 -5.66 9.29
C ALA A 292 -9.16 -6.82 8.72
N PHE A 293 -9.81 -7.86 8.19
CA PHE A 293 -9.11 -9.09 7.85
C PHE A 293 -9.65 -9.80 6.60
N ASP A 294 -10.96 -10.08 6.53
CA ASP A 294 -11.49 -11.08 5.60
C ASP A 294 -11.33 -10.64 4.14
N ASN A 295 -11.53 -9.35 3.83
CA ASN A 295 -11.39 -8.80 2.48
C ASN A 295 -9.96 -8.95 1.96
N THR A 296 -8.99 -8.56 2.79
CA THR A 296 -7.57 -8.66 2.46
C THR A 296 -7.14 -10.12 2.34
N ALA A 297 -7.50 -10.96 3.31
CA ALA A 297 -7.13 -12.38 3.30
C ALA A 297 -7.66 -13.08 2.04
N LYS A 298 -8.91 -12.77 1.65
CA LYS A 298 -9.53 -13.32 0.43
C LYS A 298 -8.83 -12.82 -0.84
N LEU A 299 -8.60 -11.50 -0.95
CA LEU A 299 -7.97 -10.89 -2.13
C LEU A 299 -6.55 -11.44 -2.34
N LEU A 300 -5.75 -11.47 -1.27
CA LEU A 300 -4.36 -11.89 -1.29
C LEU A 300 -4.16 -13.40 -1.10
N LYS A 301 -5.25 -14.18 -0.99
CA LYS A 301 -5.23 -15.65 -0.80
C LYS A 301 -4.42 -16.09 0.43
N LEU A 302 -4.48 -15.32 1.50
CA LEU A 302 -3.75 -15.61 2.73
C LEU A 302 -4.50 -16.64 3.59
N SER A 303 -3.72 -17.44 4.33
CA SER A 303 -4.29 -18.40 5.29
C SER A 303 -5.07 -17.67 6.39
N THR A 304 -6.29 -18.10 6.67
CA THR A 304 -7.17 -17.54 7.70
C THR A 304 -6.82 -18.05 9.10
#